data_d447314238c3e154ffabb76bdcac26fc
#
_entry.id   d447314238c3e154ffabb76bdcac26fc
#
_cell.length_a   1.000
_cell.length_b   1.000
_cell.length_c   1.000
_cell.angle_alpha   90.00
_cell.angle_beta   90.00
_cell.angle_gamma   90.00
#
_symmetry.space_group_name_H-M   'P 1'
#
loop_
_entity.id
_entity.type
_entity.pdbx_description
1 polymer ?
#
loop_
_entity_poly.entity_id
_entity_poly.type
_entity_poly.pdbx_seq_one_letter_code
_entity_poly.pdbx_strand_id
1 'polypeptide(L)'
;MRHGAVSYLGPDGRPASPDEVGLTEVGRRQAEAARDLFAAVDLDRVLASNLPRTLETARIVAPDAEIEEWPAFRELRGDRLAGIPEDELEDEFVHAFRGVVPNEKRFLGGETIGELFDRVLPALDRLVADRSWDTTLAVLHGGDNRALLTYALTGERMFLGHLEQAPGCVNVLDVGDDWIVRAVGIAPLDLLHGSTRLTTMEAIWQDLEPYRDRMT
;
A
#
# COMPACT_ATOMS: atom_id res chain seq x y z
N MET A 1 -7.97 1.88 0.25
CA MET A 1 -7.32 1.90 -1.08
C MET A 1 -5.81 2.03 -0.95
N ARG A 2 -5.04 1.70 -1.98
CA ARG A 2 -3.61 2.02 -2.05
C ARG A 2 -3.40 3.44 -2.58
N HIS A 3 -2.36 4.15 -2.09
CA HIS A 3 -1.94 5.44 -2.66
C HIS A 3 -1.61 5.33 -4.16
N GLY A 4 -1.67 6.46 -4.88
CA GLY A 4 -1.29 6.54 -6.29
C GLY A 4 0.19 6.28 -6.54
N ALA A 5 0.58 6.14 -7.79
CA ALA A 5 1.96 5.85 -8.18
C ALA A 5 2.95 6.92 -7.68
N VAL A 6 4.12 6.46 -7.26
CA VAL A 6 5.27 7.27 -6.83
C VAL A 6 6.50 6.87 -7.60
N SER A 7 7.54 7.72 -7.58
CA SER A 7 8.89 7.36 -8.02
C SER A 7 9.82 7.36 -6.81
N TYR A 8 10.63 6.32 -6.69
CA TYR A 8 11.69 6.26 -5.69
C TYR A 8 13.03 6.81 -6.22
N LEU A 9 12.98 7.50 -7.36
CA LEU A 9 14.09 8.28 -7.91
C LEU A 9 13.77 9.78 -7.80
N GLY A 10 14.72 10.52 -7.27
CA GLY A 10 14.65 11.98 -7.26
C GLY A 10 14.83 12.58 -8.66
N PRO A 11 14.64 13.90 -8.82
CA PRO A 11 14.84 14.60 -10.09
C PRO A 11 16.26 14.50 -10.64
N ASP A 12 17.22 14.21 -9.78
CA ASP A 12 18.64 14.01 -10.12
C ASP A 12 18.99 12.56 -10.46
N GLY A 13 17.98 11.67 -10.53
CA GLY A 13 18.14 10.25 -10.79
C GLY A 13 18.77 9.47 -9.63
N ARG A 14 18.77 10.02 -8.41
CA ARG A 14 19.24 9.32 -7.21
C ARG A 14 18.07 8.69 -6.46
N PRO A 15 18.30 7.56 -5.75
CA PRO A 15 17.29 7.02 -4.86
C PRO A 15 16.82 8.06 -3.84
N ALA A 16 15.50 8.24 -3.73
CA ALA A 16 14.85 9.13 -2.79
C ALA A 16 14.42 8.35 -1.54
N SER A 17 14.32 9.06 -0.42
CA SER A 17 13.78 8.47 0.82
C SER A 17 12.35 7.98 0.60
N PRO A 18 12.04 6.70 0.87
CA PRO A 18 10.67 6.19 0.76
C PRO A 18 9.66 6.95 1.63
N ASP A 19 10.10 7.61 2.67
CA ASP A 19 9.26 8.38 3.59
C ASP A 19 8.90 9.77 3.06
N GLU A 20 9.61 10.28 2.04
CA GLU A 20 9.47 11.65 1.54
C GLU A 20 8.84 11.73 0.15
N VAL A 21 8.68 10.61 -0.55
CA VAL A 21 8.15 10.61 -1.92
C VAL A 21 6.66 10.92 -1.97
N GLY A 22 6.31 11.88 -2.83
CA GLY A 22 4.94 12.23 -3.19
C GLY A 22 4.47 11.50 -4.45
N LEU A 23 3.27 11.84 -4.92
CA LEU A 23 2.70 11.24 -6.13
C LEU A 23 3.41 11.73 -7.39
N THR A 24 3.54 10.82 -8.36
CA THR A 24 3.83 11.19 -9.75
C THR A 24 2.58 11.77 -10.41
N GLU A 25 2.72 12.30 -11.62
CA GLU A 25 1.58 12.73 -12.44
C GLU A 25 0.61 11.58 -12.72
N VAL A 26 1.13 10.37 -12.96
CA VAL A 26 0.32 9.16 -13.09
C VAL A 26 -0.42 8.86 -11.78
N GLY A 27 0.26 8.99 -10.64
CA GLY A 27 -0.33 8.78 -9.33
C GLY A 27 -1.48 9.76 -9.03
N ARG A 28 -1.35 11.03 -9.43
CA ARG A 28 -2.44 12.02 -9.30
C ARG A 28 -3.64 11.65 -10.15
N ARG A 29 -3.44 11.27 -11.41
CA ARG A 29 -4.53 10.80 -12.27
C ARG A 29 -5.22 9.54 -11.74
N GLN A 30 -4.47 8.63 -11.10
CA GLN A 30 -5.06 7.46 -10.43
C GLN A 30 -5.94 7.88 -9.24
N ALA A 31 -5.50 8.86 -8.45
CA ALA A 31 -6.28 9.41 -7.35
C ALA A 31 -7.53 10.15 -7.84
N GLU A 32 -7.44 10.91 -8.94
CA GLU A 32 -8.58 11.58 -9.57
C GLU A 32 -9.62 10.57 -10.10
N ALA A 33 -9.17 9.50 -10.76
CA ALA A 33 -10.07 8.42 -11.20
C ALA A 33 -10.75 7.72 -10.02
N ALA A 34 -10.04 7.56 -8.88
CA ALA A 34 -10.64 7.05 -7.66
C ALA A 34 -11.65 8.04 -7.05
N ARG A 35 -11.38 9.35 -7.08
CA ARG A 35 -12.35 10.37 -6.65
C ARG A 35 -13.68 10.24 -7.41
N ASP A 36 -13.61 10.04 -8.71
CA ASP A 36 -14.81 9.89 -9.53
C ASP A 36 -15.59 8.60 -9.16
N LEU A 37 -14.88 7.53 -8.79
CA LEU A 37 -15.50 6.30 -8.25
C LEU A 37 -16.23 6.55 -6.93
N PHE A 38 -15.68 7.41 -6.06
CA PHE A 38 -16.28 7.74 -4.76
C PHE A 38 -17.30 8.88 -4.80
N ALA A 39 -17.54 9.51 -5.95
CA ALA A 39 -18.40 10.70 -6.07
C ALA A 39 -19.85 10.52 -5.55
N ALA A 40 -20.35 9.29 -5.50
CA ALA A 40 -21.69 8.97 -4.97
C ALA A 40 -21.65 8.24 -3.61
N VAL A 41 -20.50 8.24 -2.94
CA VAL A 41 -20.33 7.55 -1.64
C VAL A 41 -20.22 8.59 -0.54
N ASP A 42 -21.14 8.52 0.42
CA ASP A 42 -21.04 9.34 1.63
C ASP A 42 -19.97 8.74 2.55
N LEU A 43 -18.88 9.49 2.72
CA LEU A 43 -17.76 9.10 3.56
C LEU A 43 -17.86 9.80 4.92
N ASP A 44 -18.05 9.02 6.00
CA ASP A 44 -18.10 9.57 7.36
C ASP A 44 -16.70 9.92 7.87
N ARG A 45 -15.69 9.14 7.43
CA ARG A 45 -14.30 9.31 7.84
C ARG A 45 -13.34 9.04 6.67
N VAL A 46 -12.27 9.83 6.65
CA VAL A 46 -11.13 9.59 5.74
C VAL A 46 -9.87 9.49 6.56
N LEU A 47 -9.19 8.36 6.50
CA LEU A 47 -7.94 8.16 7.19
C LEU A 47 -6.82 7.81 6.21
N ALA A 48 -5.61 8.17 6.56
CA ALA A 48 -4.42 7.87 5.79
C ALA A 48 -3.25 7.55 6.73
N SER A 49 -2.25 6.83 6.24
CA SER A 49 -0.96 6.84 6.93
C SER A 49 -0.38 8.26 6.90
N ASN A 50 0.63 8.53 7.72
CA ASN A 50 1.25 9.87 7.77
C ASN A 50 2.38 10.06 6.73
N LEU A 51 2.35 9.32 5.61
CA LEU A 51 3.33 9.49 4.54
C LEU A 51 2.78 10.43 3.44
N PRO A 52 3.65 11.26 2.80
CA PRO A 52 3.21 12.27 1.83
C PRO A 52 2.29 11.71 0.74
N ARG A 53 2.62 10.56 0.16
CA ARG A 53 1.87 9.92 -0.92
C ARG A 53 0.44 9.49 -0.53
N THR A 54 0.23 9.05 0.71
CA THR A 54 -1.12 8.68 1.18
C THR A 54 -1.94 9.92 1.49
N LEU A 55 -1.34 10.92 2.12
CA LEU A 55 -2.00 12.21 2.40
C LEU A 55 -2.37 12.94 1.12
N GLU A 56 -1.48 12.99 0.12
CA GLU A 56 -1.76 13.60 -1.17
C GLU A 56 -2.89 12.85 -1.90
N THR A 57 -2.85 11.51 -1.91
CA THR A 57 -3.93 10.69 -2.48
C THR A 57 -5.27 10.98 -1.79
N ALA A 58 -5.30 10.98 -0.45
CA ALA A 58 -6.52 11.23 0.32
C ALA A 58 -7.11 12.62 0.03
N ARG A 59 -6.28 13.67 -0.05
CA ARG A 59 -6.73 15.04 -0.40
C ARG A 59 -7.32 15.12 -1.80
N ILE A 60 -6.81 14.36 -2.76
CA ILE A 60 -7.35 14.33 -4.12
C ILE A 60 -8.67 13.59 -4.17
N VAL A 61 -8.76 12.43 -3.48
CA VAL A 61 -9.95 11.56 -3.50
C VAL A 61 -11.11 12.18 -2.73
N ALA A 62 -10.84 12.79 -1.58
CA ALA A 62 -11.83 13.38 -0.70
C ALA A 62 -11.43 14.82 -0.29
N PRO A 63 -11.55 15.79 -1.23
CA PRO A 63 -10.98 17.13 -1.04
C PRO A 63 -11.64 17.93 0.09
N ASP A 64 -12.90 17.64 0.41
CA ASP A 64 -13.67 18.34 1.45
C ASP A 64 -13.62 17.64 2.82
N ALA A 65 -12.98 16.47 2.91
CA ALA A 65 -12.91 15.71 4.14
C ALA A 65 -11.72 16.13 5.03
N GLU A 66 -11.92 16.08 6.34
CA GLU A 66 -10.81 16.08 7.29
C GLU A 66 -10.09 14.73 7.22
N ILE A 67 -8.76 14.74 7.06
CA ILE A 67 -7.96 13.52 6.94
C ILE A 67 -7.31 13.21 8.27
N GLU A 68 -7.68 12.06 8.84
CA GLU A 68 -7.07 11.55 10.06
C GLU A 68 -5.75 10.82 9.75
N GLU A 69 -4.67 11.23 10.39
CA GLU A 69 -3.38 10.56 10.26
C GLU A 69 -3.25 9.38 11.22
N TRP A 70 -3.04 8.20 10.66
CA TRP A 70 -2.86 6.95 11.41
C TRP A 70 -1.48 6.34 11.16
N PRO A 71 -0.44 6.70 11.95
CA PRO A 71 0.93 6.22 11.75
C PRO A 71 1.09 4.68 11.82
N ALA A 72 0.15 4.00 12.48
CA ALA A 72 0.12 2.54 12.53
C ALA A 72 -0.05 1.90 11.14
N PHE A 73 -0.55 2.64 10.16
CA PHE A 73 -0.73 2.20 8.78
C PHE A 73 0.37 2.71 7.83
N ARG A 74 1.59 2.95 8.32
CA ARG A 74 2.73 3.21 7.43
C ARG A 74 3.11 1.96 6.65
N GLU A 75 3.71 2.14 5.46
CA GLU A 75 4.19 1.02 4.64
C GLU A 75 5.18 0.12 5.42
N LEU A 76 5.18 -1.14 5.05
CA LEU A 76 6.18 -2.11 5.48
C LEU A 76 7.59 -1.55 5.22
N ARG A 77 8.40 -1.49 6.27
CA ARG A 77 9.70 -0.81 6.21
C ARG A 77 10.80 -1.76 5.77
N GLY A 78 11.47 -1.41 4.67
CA GLY A 78 12.80 -1.96 4.37
C GLY A 78 13.89 -1.27 5.21
N ASP A 79 15.04 -1.89 5.28
CA ASP A 79 16.28 -1.30 5.80
C ASP A 79 17.21 -0.98 4.61
N ARG A 80 18.49 -0.73 4.89
CA ARG A 80 19.47 -0.46 3.87
C ARG A 80 19.72 -1.70 3.03
N LEU A 81 19.59 -1.57 1.72
CA LEU A 81 19.84 -2.64 0.75
C LEU A 81 21.32 -3.11 0.79
N ALA A 82 22.23 -2.27 1.26
CA ALA A 82 23.64 -2.59 1.47
C ALA A 82 23.93 -3.83 2.36
N GLY A 83 22.93 -4.29 3.11
CA GLY A 83 23.04 -5.53 3.90
C GLY A 83 22.67 -6.80 3.14
N ILE A 84 22.14 -6.68 1.91
CA ILE A 84 21.73 -7.81 1.07
C ILE A 84 22.83 -8.10 0.05
N PRO A 85 23.30 -9.37 -0.10
CA PRO A 85 24.24 -9.74 -1.14
C PRO A 85 23.74 -9.29 -2.52
N GLU A 86 24.65 -8.80 -3.36
CA GLU A 86 24.30 -8.24 -4.68
C GLU A 86 23.61 -9.24 -5.60
N ASP A 87 24.02 -10.50 -5.53
CA ASP A 87 23.44 -11.62 -6.29
C ASP A 87 22.08 -12.07 -5.77
N GLU A 88 21.70 -11.70 -4.54
CA GLU A 88 20.39 -11.99 -3.93
C GLU A 88 19.43 -10.80 -4.00
N LEU A 89 19.92 -9.59 -4.32
CA LEU A 89 19.17 -8.34 -4.20
C LEU A 89 17.92 -8.33 -5.09
N GLU A 90 18.02 -8.78 -6.34
CA GLU A 90 16.88 -8.86 -7.25
C GLU A 90 15.82 -9.83 -6.72
N ASP A 91 16.22 -11.02 -6.27
CA ASP A 91 15.29 -12.04 -5.76
C ASP A 91 14.62 -11.56 -4.45
N GLU A 92 15.38 -11.00 -3.53
CA GLU A 92 14.85 -10.44 -2.28
C GLU A 92 13.92 -9.25 -2.50
N PHE A 93 14.10 -8.49 -3.59
CA PHE A 93 13.26 -7.35 -3.94
C PHE A 93 12.02 -7.78 -4.75
N VAL A 94 12.23 -8.40 -5.91
CA VAL A 94 11.15 -8.75 -6.85
C VAL A 94 10.25 -9.85 -6.28
N HIS A 95 10.84 -10.79 -5.54
CA HIS A 95 10.14 -11.94 -4.97
C HIS A 95 9.87 -11.83 -3.47
N ALA A 96 10.02 -10.61 -2.89
CA ALA A 96 9.73 -10.34 -1.49
C ALA A 96 8.36 -10.88 -1.02
N PHE A 97 7.38 -10.93 -1.93
CA PHE A 97 6.01 -11.30 -1.65
C PHE A 97 5.54 -12.51 -2.46
N ARG A 98 6.31 -13.60 -2.50
CA ARG A 98 5.88 -14.85 -3.16
C ARG A 98 5.00 -15.72 -2.26
N GLY A 99 3.82 -16.11 -2.76
CA GLY A 99 2.95 -17.09 -2.11
C GLY A 99 2.43 -16.63 -0.76
N VAL A 100 2.44 -17.53 0.22
CA VAL A 100 2.20 -17.21 1.64
C VAL A 100 3.52 -16.81 2.26
N VAL A 101 3.64 -15.57 2.66
CA VAL A 101 4.89 -15.05 3.25
C VAL A 101 4.89 -15.31 4.75
N PRO A 102 5.92 -15.98 5.29
CA PRO A 102 6.03 -16.25 6.73
C PRO A 102 6.11 -14.96 7.57
N ASN A 103 5.59 -15.00 8.78
CA ASN A 103 5.62 -13.84 9.69
C ASN A 103 7.04 -13.41 10.06
N GLU A 104 7.99 -14.33 10.03
CA GLU A 104 9.42 -14.09 10.33
C GLU A 104 10.19 -13.47 9.17
N LYS A 105 9.63 -13.53 7.94
CA LYS A 105 10.28 -12.93 6.75
C LYS A 105 10.40 -11.42 6.93
N ARG A 106 11.64 -10.93 6.78
CA ARG A 106 11.94 -9.49 6.76
C ARG A 106 11.77 -8.93 5.36
N PHE A 107 11.18 -7.77 5.26
CA PHE A 107 11.14 -7.03 4.02
C PHE A 107 12.44 -6.25 3.85
N LEU A 108 13.26 -6.63 2.87
CA LEU A 108 14.54 -5.97 2.57
C LEU A 108 15.41 -5.71 3.82
N GLY A 109 15.54 -6.71 4.68
CA GLY A 109 16.30 -6.62 5.92
C GLY A 109 15.66 -5.84 7.07
N GLY A 110 14.56 -5.14 6.82
CA GLY A 110 13.86 -4.28 7.78
C GLY A 110 12.78 -4.99 8.60
N GLU A 111 11.57 -4.45 8.57
CA GLU A 111 10.40 -4.92 9.33
C GLU A 111 9.99 -6.34 8.90
N THR A 112 9.63 -7.19 9.84
CA THR A 112 9.04 -8.50 9.53
C THR A 112 7.56 -8.37 9.20
N ILE A 113 7.00 -9.38 8.51
CA ILE A 113 5.55 -9.48 8.29
C ILE A 113 4.81 -9.57 9.63
N GLY A 114 5.38 -10.23 10.63
CA GLY A 114 4.81 -10.30 11.98
C GLY A 114 4.73 -8.93 12.66
N GLU A 115 5.80 -8.12 12.58
CA GLU A 115 5.83 -6.75 13.11
C GLU A 115 4.82 -5.84 12.40
N LEU A 116 4.60 -6.02 11.08
CA LEU A 116 3.53 -5.36 10.34
C LEU A 116 2.15 -5.67 10.96
N PHE A 117 1.84 -6.95 11.18
CA PHE A 117 0.58 -7.34 11.81
C PHE A 117 0.44 -6.81 13.23
N ASP A 118 1.52 -6.77 14.03
CA ASP A 118 1.52 -6.27 15.40
C ASP A 118 1.10 -4.81 15.52
N ARG A 119 1.31 -3.99 14.47
CA ARG A 119 0.88 -2.59 14.46
C ARG A 119 -0.43 -2.35 13.72
N VAL A 120 -0.70 -3.11 12.64
CA VAL A 120 -1.85 -2.89 11.77
C VAL A 120 -3.14 -3.44 12.39
N LEU A 121 -3.12 -4.65 12.98
CA LEU A 121 -4.34 -5.27 13.53
C LEU A 121 -4.90 -4.52 14.74
N PRO A 122 -4.10 -4.09 15.75
CA PRO A 122 -4.65 -3.28 16.83
C PRO A 122 -5.22 -1.93 16.36
N ALA A 123 -4.67 -1.35 15.29
CA ALA A 123 -5.22 -0.13 14.70
C ALA A 123 -6.55 -0.41 13.99
N LEU A 124 -6.65 -1.52 13.26
CA LEU A 124 -7.90 -1.98 12.65
C LEU A 124 -8.98 -2.25 13.71
N ASP A 125 -8.63 -2.98 14.79
CA ASP A 125 -9.56 -3.28 15.89
C ASP A 125 -10.12 -1.99 16.51
N ARG A 126 -9.26 -0.98 16.72
CA ARG A 126 -9.68 0.34 17.23
C ARG A 126 -10.62 1.05 16.25
N LEU A 127 -10.35 0.98 14.94
CA LEU A 127 -11.21 1.57 13.91
C LEU A 127 -12.59 0.91 13.91
N VAL A 128 -12.64 -0.42 13.91
CA VAL A 128 -13.87 -1.21 13.88
C VAL A 128 -14.69 -1.11 15.19
N ALA A 129 -14.02 -0.96 16.33
CA ALA A 129 -14.68 -0.77 17.62
C ALA A 129 -15.41 0.59 17.74
N ASP A 130 -14.99 1.58 16.97
CA ASP A 130 -15.66 2.88 16.90
C ASP A 130 -16.93 2.76 16.04
N ARG A 131 -18.08 2.98 16.64
CA ARG A 131 -19.41 2.90 16.00
C ARG A 131 -19.93 4.23 15.49
N SER A 132 -19.07 5.24 15.38
CA SER A 132 -19.46 6.60 14.94
C SER A 132 -19.48 6.77 13.42
N TRP A 133 -19.13 5.74 12.66
CA TRP A 133 -19.08 5.76 11.19
C TRP A 133 -19.78 4.53 10.59
N ASP A 134 -20.36 4.70 9.42
CA ASP A 134 -20.88 3.63 8.56
C ASP A 134 -19.94 3.35 7.40
N THR A 135 -19.35 4.40 6.82
CA THR A 135 -18.42 4.28 5.68
C THR A 135 -17.12 5.04 5.93
N THR A 136 -16.00 4.34 5.87
CA THR A 136 -14.67 4.96 6.00
C THR A 136 -13.80 4.67 4.79
N LEU A 137 -13.07 5.69 4.34
CA LEU A 137 -12.01 5.55 3.35
C LEU A 137 -10.66 5.50 4.07
N ALA A 138 -9.92 4.40 3.90
CA ALA A 138 -8.54 4.27 4.34
C ALA A 138 -7.58 4.31 3.16
N VAL A 139 -6.69 5.32 3.10
CA VAL A 139 -5.66 5.44 2.07
C VAL A 139 -4.32 4.93 2.62
N LEU A 140 -3.94 3.76 2.18
CA LEU A 140 -2.86 2.95 2.76
C LEU A 140 -1.81 2.56 1.71
N HIS A 141 -1.07 1.52 2.00
CA HIS A 141 0.05 1.01 1.21
C HIS A 141 -0.17 -0.43 0.73
N GLY A 142 0.76 -0.93 -0.08
CA GLY A 142 0.67 -2.28 -0.63
C GLY A 142 0.80 -3.38 0.41
N GLY A 143 1.70 -3.22 1.38
CA GLY A 143 1.89 -4.16 2.49
C GLY A 143 0.69 -4.19 3.42
N ASP A 144 0.25 -3.01 3.89
CA ASP A 144 -0.91 -2.91 4.80
C ASP A 144 -2.18 -3.48 4.16
N ASN A 145 -2.46 -3.13 2.89
CA ASN A 145 -3.65 -3.65 2.20
C ASN A 145 -3.64 -5.18 2.10
N ARG A 146 -2.48 -5.80 1.79
CA ARG A 146 -2.36 -7.26 1.78
C ARG A 146 -2.64 -7.86 3.16
N ALA A 147 -2.06 -7.29 4.21
CA ALA A 147 -2.29 -7.74 5.59
C ALA A 147 -3.76 -7.66 5.99
N LEU A 148 -4.41 -6.53 5.73
CA LEU A 148 -5.83 -6.32 6.04
C LEU A 148 -6.76 -7.23 5.24
N LEU A 149 -6.52 -7.36 3.92
CA LEU A 149 -7.31 -8.23 3.05
C LEU A 149 -7.20 -9.69 3.47
N THR A 150 -5.99 -10.17 3.75
CA THR A 150 -5.80 -11.57 4.12
C THR A 150 -6.36 -11.86 5.50
N TYR A 151 -6.26 -10.94 6.45
CA TYR A 151 -6.91 -11.05 7.73
C TYR A 151 -8.45 -11.08 7.59
N ALA A 152 -9.03 -10.19 6.78
CA ALA A 152 -10.47 -10.19 6.52
C ALA A 152 -10.96 -11.48 5.82
N LEU A 153 -10.12 -12.12 4.99
CA LEU A 153 -10.47 -13.37 4.30
C LEU A 153 -10.32 -14.61 5.17
N THR A 154 -9.40 -14.62 6.14
CA THR A 154 -9.00 -15.83 6.86
C THR A 154 -9.22 -15.78 8.36
N GLY A 155 -9.32 -14.60 8.94
CA GLY A 155 -9.30 -14.38 10.39
C GLY A 155 -7.90 -14.58 11.01
N GLU A 156 -6.87 -14.82 10.21
CA GLU A 156 -5.53 -15.18 10.68
C GLU A 156 -4.45 -14.20 10.21
N ARG A 157 -3.32 -14.20 10.90
CA ARG A 157 -2.11 -13.43 10.54
C ARG A 157 -1.38 -14.14 9.39
N MET A 158 -2.04 -14.21 8.26
CA MET A 158 -1.53 -14.79 7.02
C MET A 158 -1.27 -13.67 6.01
N PHE A 159 -0.11 -13.66 5.38
CA PHE A 159 0.21 -12.66 4.36
C PHE A 159 0.25 -13.31 2.97
N LEU A 160 -0.78 -13.05 2.17
CA LEU A 160 -0.87 -13.53 0.79
C LEU A 160 -0.19 -12.53 -0.16
N GLY A 161 1.07 -12.78 -0.47
CA GLY A 161 1.89 -11.87 -1.24
C GLY A 161 1.43 -11.68 -2.68
N HIS A 162 0.80 -12.71 -3.29
CA HIS A 162 0.26 -12.64 -4.66
C HIS A 162 -1.05 -11.85 -4.79
N LEU A 163 -1.59 -11.29 -3.69
CA LEU A 163 -2.64 -10.28 -3.79
C LEU A 163 -2.04 -8.96 -4.29
N GLU A 164 -1.94 -8.82 -5.62
CA GLU A 164 -1.38 -7.59 -6.18
C GLU A 164 -2.24 -6.40 -5.81
N GLN A 165 -1.57 -5.35 -5.36
CA GLN A 165 -2.17 -4.08 -5.00
C GLN A 165 -1.58 -3.01 -5.91
N ALA A 166 -2.16 -2.81 -7.08
CA ALA A 166 -1.71 -1.78 -8.03
C ALA A 166 -1.85 -0.36 -7.41
N PRO A 167 -0.98 0.60 -7.74
CA PRO A 167 -1.13 1.97 -7.29
C PRO A 167 -2.52 2.55 -7.62
N GLY A 168 -3.15 3.20 -6.64
CA GLY A 168 -4.49 3.76 -6.78
C GLY A 168 -5.63 2.75 -6.73
N CYS A 169 -5.37 1.45 -6.53
CA CYS A 169 -6.44 0.45 -6.46
C CYS A 169 -7.28 0.59 -5.19
N VAL A 170 -8.55 0.21 -5.33
CA VAL A 170 -9.55 0.21 -4.27
C VAL A 170 -9.92 -1.22 -3.92
N ASN A 171 -10.03 -1.49 -2.63
CA ASN A 171 -10.58 -2.71 -2.07
C ASN A 171 -11.83 -2.33 -1.28
N VAL A 172 -12.89 -3.14 -1.34
CA VAL A 172 -14.16 -2.89 -0.65
C VAL A 172 -14.41 -4.04 0.33
N LEU A 173 -14.54 -3.70 1.60
CA LEU A 173 -14.78 -4.64 2.69
C LEU A 173 -15.95 -4.14 3.52
N ASP A 174 -16.87 -5.03 3.87
CA ASP A 174 -17.86 -4.79 4.92
C ASP A 174 -17.38 -5.46 6.20
N VAL A 175 -17.66 -4.82 7.32
CA VAL A 175 -17.40 -5.36 8.65
C VAL A 175 -18.64 -5.29 9.51
N GLY A 176 -18.99 -6.40 10.13
CA GLY A 176 -20.11 -6.55 11.05
C GLY A 176 -19.75 -7.57 12.11
N ASP A 177 -20.54 -8.63 12.25
CA ASP A 177 -20.20 -9.81 13.04
C ASP A 177 -19.02 -10.56 12.37
N ASP A 178 -18.98 -10.54 11.04
CA ASP A 178 -17.93 -11.11 10.20
C ASP A 178 -17.44 -10.08 9.17
N TRP A 179 -16.29 -10.39 8.55
CA TRP A 179 -15.74 -9.66 7.42
C TRP A 179 -16.30 -10.20 6.10
N ILE A 180 -16.72 -9.30 5.21
CA ILE A 180 -17.08 -9.63 3.83
C ILE A 180 -16.21 -8.84 2.88
N VAL A 181 -15.37 -9.51 2.11
CA VAL A 181 -14.57 -8.89 1.05
C VAL A 181 -15.44 -8.80 -0.21
N ARG A 182 -15.85 -7.59 -0.60
CA ARG A 182 -16.72 -7.33 -1.74
C ARG A 182 -15.97 -7.19 -3.05
N ALA A 183 -14.80 -6.55 -2.99
CA ALA A 183 -13.97 -6.35 -4.17
C ALA A 183 -12.52 -6.17 -3.77
N VAL A 184 -11.60 -6.61 -4.64
CA VAL A 184 -10.15 -6.48 -4.45
C VAL A 184 -9.53 -5.94 -5.73
N GLY A 185 -8.63 -4.96 -5.57
CA GLY A 185 -7.77 -4.48 -6.65
C GLY A 185 -8.48 -3.72 -7.76
N ILE A 186 -9.64 -3.08 -7.51
CA ILE A 186 -10.26 -2.21 -8.51
C ILE A 186 -9.32 -1.05 -8.80
N ALA A 187 -8.78 -0.99 -10.02
CA ALA A 187 -7.93 0.11 -10.47
C ALA A 187 -8.74 1.02 -11.42
N PRO A 188 -9.32 2.15 -10.94
CA PRO A 188 -10.28 2.94 -11.73
C PRO A 188 -9.70 3.48 -13.05
N LEU A 189 -8.40 3.78 -13.09
CA LEU A 189 -7.73 4.25 -14.30
C LEU A 189 -7.38 3.12 -15.29
N ASP A 190 -7.25 1.88 -14.81
CA ASP A 190 -6.88 0.71 -15.61
C ASP A 190 -7.55 -0.57 -15.06
N LEU A 191 -8.87 -0.68 -15.24
CA LEU A 191 -9.70 -1.72 -14.63
C LEU A 191 -9.24 -3.16 -14.92
N LEU A 192 -8.62 -3.38 -16.07
CA LEU A 192 -8.17 -4.71 -16.50
C LEU A 192 -6.65 -4.91 -16.32
N HIS A 193 -5.97 -3.95 -15.69
CA HIS A 193 -4.51 -3.96 -15.54
C HIS A 193 -3.80 -4.21 -16.88
N GLY A 194 -4.31 -3.56 -17.94
CA GLY A 194 -3.83 -3.76 -19.30
C GLY A 194 -2.61 -2.95 -19.68
N SER A 195 -2.33 -1.87 -18.92
CA SER A 195 -1.22 -0.95 -19.17
C SER A 195 0.14 -1.54 -18.83
N THR A 196 0.20 -2.50 -17.91
CA THR A 196 1.42 -3.22 -17.56
C THR A 196 1.12 -4.65 -17.13
N ARG A 197 2.05 -5.57 -17.40
CA ARG A 197 2.03 -6.94 -16.88
C ARG A 197 2.98 -7.14 -15.70
N LEU A 198 3.69 -6.10 -15.31
CA LEU A 198 4.60 -6.12 -14.18
C LEU A 198 3.83 -6.01 -12.87
N THR A 199 4.27 -6.73 -11.87
CA THR A 199 3.90 -6.45 -10.48
C THR A 199 4.50 -5.11 -10.04
N THR A 200 4.00 -4.54 -8.97
CA THR A 200 4.57 -3.31 -8.41
C THR A 200 6.07 -3.46 -8.08
N MET A 201 6.48 -4.61 -7.53
CA MET A 201 7.87 -4.83 -7.14
C MET A 201 8.79 -4.95 -8.37
N GLU A 202 8.34 -5.63 -9.43
CA GLU A 202 9.07 -5.68 -10.71
C GLU A 202 9.20 -4.29 -11.35
N ALA A 203 8.14 -3.48 -11.33
CA ALA A 203 8.18 -2.13 -11.89
C ALA A 203 9.15 -1.23 -11.11
N ILE A 204 9.12 -1.27 -9.78
CA ILE A 204 10.06 -0.51 -8.94
C ILE A 204 11.49 -1.00 -9.17
N TRP A 205 11.71 -2.31 -9.28
CA TRP A 205 13.03 -2.87 -9.55
C TRP A 205 13.59 -2.40 -10.89
N GLN A 206 12.79 -2.41 -11.96
CA GLN A 206 13.22 -1.91 -13.27
C GLN A 206 13.64 -0.43 -13.24
N ASP A 207 12.97 0.39 -12.42
CA ASP A 207 13.34 1.80 -12.26
C ASP A 207 14.64 1.96 -11.46
N LEU A 208 14.89 1.11 -10.48
CA LEU A 208 16.05 1.22 -9.56
C LEU A 208 17.28 0.48 -10.05
N GLU A 209 17.14 -0.61 -10.79
CA GLU A 209 18.24 -1.49 -11.24
C GLU A 209 19.38 -0.74 -11.93
N PRO A 210 19.15 0.28 -12.80
CA PRO A 210 20.23 1.08 -13.39
C PRO A 210 21.09 1.86 -12.38
N TYR A 211 20.59 2.02 -11.15
CA TYR A 211 21.25 2.76 -10.07
C TYR A 211 21.73 1.84 -8.93
N ARG A 212 21.72 0.53 -9.16
CA ARG A 212 22.08 -0.50 -8.17
C ARG A 212 23.37 -0.21 -7.41
N ASP A 213 24.43 0.17 -8.12
CA ASP A 213 25.74 0.48 -7.54
C ASP A 213 25.74 1.69 -6.58
N ARG A 214 24.63 2.44 -6.53
CA ARG A 214 24.44 3.61 -5.66
C ARG A 214 23.52 3.32 -4.47
N MET A 215 22.92 2.12 -4.43
CA MET A 215 22.03 1.69 -3.36
C MET A 215 22.75 0.84 -2.31
N THR A 216 23.88 0.27 -2.67
CA THR A 216 24.83 -0.45 -1.81
C THR A 216 25.94 0.49 -1.35
#